data_bacee41dcc55e4db2ced320c1d8ab48d
#
_entry.id   bacee41dcc55e4db2ced320c1d8ab48d
#
_cell.length_a   1.000
_cell.length_b   1.000
_cell.length_c   1.000
_cell.angle_alpha   90.00
_cell.angle_beta   90.00
_cell.angle_gamma   90.00
#
_symmetry.space_group_name_H-M   'P 1'
#
loop_
_entity.id
_entity.type
_entity.pdbx_description
1 polymer ?
#
loop_
_entity_poly.entity_id
_entity_poly.type
_entity_poly.pdbx_seq_one_letter_code
_entity_poly.pdbx_strand_id
1 'polypeptide(L)'
;MSTPGFNLSDSVYERLLRDRIIFLGTQVDDEIANKLCAQILLLSAEDPTRDISLYINSPGGSVTAGMAIYDTMTYSPCDIATYAMGLAASMGQFLLTGGTKGKRYALPHARIMMHQPSAGVGGTAADIAIQAEQFAQTKREMAELI
;
A
#
# COMPACT_ATOMS: atom_id res chain seq x y z
N MET A 1 -10.52 17.97 27.63
CA MET A 1 -10.06 16.58 27.80
C MET A 1 -10.72 15.70 26.76
N SER A 2 -9.94 14.91 26.05
CA SER A 2 -10.49 14.00 25.08
C SER A 2 -11.15 12.79 25.75
N THR A 3 -12.23 12.27 25.15
CA THR A 3 -12.82 11.00 25.56
C THR A 3 -11.81 9.88 25.28
N PRO A 4 -11.73 8.82 26.12
CA PRO A 4 -10.90 7.68 25.81
C PRO A 4 -11.16 7.15 24.39
N GLY A 5 -10.10 6.97 23.60
CA GLY A 5 -10.19 6.51 22.22
C GLY A 5 -10.46 7.59 21.18
N PHE A 6 -10.70 8.84 21.59
CA PHE A 6 -10.88 9.96 20.68
C PHE A 6 -9.65 10.86 20.69
N ASN A 7 -9.17 11.25 19.50
CA ASN A 7 -8.19 12.32 19.34
C ASN A 7 -8.42 13.03 17.99
N LEU A 8 -7.82 14.21 17.86
CA LEU A 8 -8.02 15.06 16.69
C LEU A 8 -7.52 14.40 15.39
N SER A 9 -6.38 13.68 15.44
CA SER A 9 -5.84 12.97 14.28
C SER A 9 -6.82 11.92 13.77
N ASP A 10 -7.38 11.11 14.67
CA ASP A 10 -8.33 10.08 14.29
C ASP A 10 -9.59 10.67 13.66
N SER A 11 -10.09 11.80 14.21
CA SER A 11 -11.29 12.43 13.66
C SER A 11 -11.05 13.03 12.26
N VAL A 12 -9.85 13.53 11.98
CA VAL A 12 -9.45 13.99 10.64
C VAL A 12 -9.42 12.83 9.65
N TYR A 13 -8.79 11.72 10.01
CA TYR A 13 -8.73 10.54 9.13
C TYR A 13 -10.11 9.94 8.90
N GLU A 14 -10.97 9.92 9.91
CA GLU A 14 -12.35 9.44 9.76
C GLU A 14 -13.15 10.35 8.82
N ARG A 15 -12.96 11.66 8.91
CA ARG A 15 -13.61 12.59 7.99
C ARG A 15 -13.16 12.38 6.55
N LEU A 16 -11.84 12.22 6.34
CA LEU A 16 -11.29 11.95 5.01
C LEU A 16 -11.79 10.62 4.46
N LEU A 17 -11.89 9.61 5.32
CA LEU A 17 -12.44 8.31 4.92
C LEU A 17 -13.87 8.45 4.37
N ARG A 18 -14.70 9.29 4.96
CA ARG A 18 -16.04 9.55 4.43
C ARG A 18 -16.02 10.18 3.05
N ASP A 19 -14.97 10.95 2.76
CA ASP A 19 -14.73 11.52 1.44
C ASP A 19 -13.97 10.57 0.50
N ARG A 20 -13.79 9.30 0.91
CA ARG A 20 -13.14 8.23 0.14
C ARG A 20 -11.65 8.47 -0.06
N ILE A 21 -11.01 9.06 0.93
CA ILE A 21 -9.57 9.35 0.94
C ILE A 21 -8.92 8.52 2.05
N ILE A 22 -7.91 7.74 1.69
CA ILE A 22 -7.16 6.91 2.62
C ILE A 22 -5.66 7.15 2.45
N PHE A 23 -4.88 6.81 3.48
CA PHE A 23 -3.45 7.12 3.53
C PHE A 23 -2.61 5.90 3.86
N LEU A 24 -1.56 5.71 3.07
CA LEU A 24 -0.41 4.91 3.46
C LEU A 24 0.71 5.89 3.82
N GLY A 25 0.77 6.28 5.10
CA GLY A 25 1.67 7.33 5.58
C GLY A 25 2.80 6.82 6.47
N THR A 26 3.05 5.53 6.47
CA THR A 26 4.07 4.89 7.31
C THR A 26 4.75 3.76 6.54
N GLN A 27 5.67 3.09 7.21
CA GLN A 27 6.22 1.82 6.73
C GLN A 27 5.09 0.80 6.53
N VAL A 28 5.22 -0.02 5.50
CA VAL A 28 4.23 -1.06 5.19
C VAL A 28 4.46 -2.26 6.11
N ASP A 29 3.53 -2.46 7.03
CA ASP A 29 3.50 -3.62 7.92
C ASP A 29 2.11 -4.26 7.91
N ASP A 30 1.94 -5.35 8.64
CA ASP A 30 0.66 -6.08 8.65
C ASP A 30 -0.48 -5.25 9.23
N GLU A 31 -0.20 -4.45 10.26
CA GLU A 31 -1.23 -3.62 10.89
C GLU A 31 -1.78 -2.58 9.91
N ILE A 32 -0.90 -1.82 9.25
CA ILE A 32 -1.36 -0.81 8.29
C ILE A 32 -1.99 -1.46 7.05
N ALA A 33 -1.48 -2.61 6.63
CA ALA A 33 -2.04 -3.33 5.49
C ALA A 33 -3.47 -3.79 5.78
N ASN A 34 -3.71 -4.38 6.94
CA ASN A 34 -5.04 -4.82 7.33
C ASN A 34 -6.00 -3.63 7.44
N LYS A 35 -5.54 -2.51 7.98
CA LYS A 35 -6.34 -1.30 8.09
C LYS A 35 -6.74 -0.77 6.72
N LEU A 36 -5.79 -0.65 5.80
CA LEU A 36 -6.06 -0.16 4.43
C LEU A 36 -6.98 -1.12 3.67
N CYS A 37 -6.74 -2.42 3.77
CA CYS A 37 -7.61 -3.40 3.13
C CYS A 37 -9.04 -3.29 3.64
N ALA A 38 -9.22 -3.16 4.96
CA ALA A 38 -10.56 -2.98 5.55
C ALA A 38 -11.23 -1.70 5.06
N GLN A 39 -10.47 -0.61 4.96
CA GLN A 39 -11.00 0.66 4.45
C GLN A 39 -11.42 0.55 2.97
N ILE A 40 -10.62 -0.10 2.14
CA ILE A 40 -10.97 -0.31 0.73
C ILE A 40 -12.24 -1.16 0.62
N LEU A 41 -12.35 -2.22 1.39
CA LEU A 41 -13.54 -3.08 1.39
C LEU A 41 -14.78 -2.32 1.85
N LEU A 42 -14.66 -1.51 2.91
CA LEU A 42 -15.75 -0.68 3.40
C LEU A 42 -16.22 0.31 2.34
N LEU A 43 -15.31 1.05 1.74
CA LEU A 43 -15.65 2.05 0.72
C LEU A 43 -16.25 1.41 -0.52
N SER A 44 -15.75 0.24 -0.92
CA SER A 44 -16.27 -0.51 -2.06
C SER A 44 -17.71 -0.97 -1.82
N ALA A 45 -18.03 -1.35 -0.58
CA ALA A 45 -19.37 -1.76 -0.20
C ALA A 45 -20.34 -0.58 -0.13
N GLU A 46 -19.87 0.60 0.31
CA GLU A 46 -20.71 1.79 0.41
C GLU A 46 -21.12 2.33 -0.97
N ASP A 47 -20.19 2.37 -1.92
CA ASP A 47 -20.47 2.78 -3.30
C ASP A 47 -19.41 2.15 -4.23
N PRO A 48 -19.78 1.12 -4.97
CA PRO A 48 -18.83 0.43 -5.86
C PRO A 48 -18.47 1.21 -7.12
N THR A 49 -19.09 2.37 -7.36
CA THR A 49 -18.91 3.13 -8.61
C THR A 49 -18.02 4.36 -8.47
N ARG A 50 -17.76 4.81 -7.23
CA ARG A 50 -16.97 6.02 -6.99
C ARG A 50 -15.52 5.68 -6.71
N ASP A 51 -14.62 6.56 -7.16
CA ASP A 51 -13.19 6.40 -6.96
C ASP A 51 -12.82 6.43 -5.48
N ILE A 52 -11.79 5.67 -5.15
CA ILE A 52 -11.09 5.75 -3.86
C ILE A 52 -9.75 6.43 -4.14
N SER A 53 -9.36 7.38 -3.28
CA SER A 53 -8.08 8.06 -3.40
C SER A 53 -7.13 7.56 -2.32
N LEU A 54 -6.01 6.98 -2.73
CA LEU A 54 -4.96 6.48 -1.84
C LEU A 54 -3.73 7.38 -1.95
N TYR A 55 -3.42 8.09 -0.88
CA TYR A 55 -2.23 8.92 -0.77
C TYR A 55 -1.10 8.08 -0.17
N ILE A 56 0.07 8.13 -0.79
CA ILE A 56 1.22 7.30 -0.44
C ILE A 56 2.41 8.17 -0.07
N ASN A 57 2.85 8.03 1.18
CA ASN A 57 4.08 8.63 1.70
C ASN A 57 4.77 7.57 2.55
N SER A 58 5.50 6.66 1.90
CA SER A 58 6.00 5.44 2.54
C SER A 58 7.36 5.04 1.98
N PRO A 59 8.30 4.64 2.84
CA PRO A 59 9.58 4.09 2.40
C PRO A 59 9.47 2.63 1.94
N GLY A 60 8.29 2.01 2.05
CA GLY A 60 8.08 0.61 1.78
C GLY A 60 8.04 -0.22 3.05
N GLY A 61 8.35 -1.50 2.94
CA GLY A 61 8.33 -2.43 4.07
C GLY A 61 8.06 -3.86 3.64
N SER A 62 7.19 -4.54 4.37
CA SER A 62 6.87 -5.95 4.13
C SER A 62 6.26 -6.17 2.74
N VAL A 63 6.84 -7.10 1.99
CA VAL A 63 6.33 -7.48 0.66
C VAL A 63 4.96 -8.13 0.77
N THR A 64 4.78 -9.07 1.70
CA THR A 64 3.49 -9.76 1.86
C THR A 64 2.37 -8.80 2.28
N ALA A 65 2.67 -7.86 3.18
CA ALA A 65 1.72 -6.84 3.58
C ALA A 65 1.35 -5.92 2.39
N GLY A 66 2.34 -5.50 1.61
CA GLY A 66 2.11 -4.71 0.41
C GLY A 66 1.28 -5.45 -0.64
N MET A 67 1.54 -6.74 -0.83
CA MET A 67 0.76 -7.55 -1.76
C MET A 67 -0.69 -7.72 -1.32
N ALA A 68 -0.94 -7.79 -0.02
CA ALA A 68 -2.32 -7.81 0.50
C ALA A 68 -3.07 -6.53 0.10
N ILE A 69 -2.43 -5.38 0.22
CA ILE A 69 -3.02 -4.11 -0.21
C ILE A 69 -3.26 -4.12 -1.73
N TYR A 70 -2.25 -4.51 -2.49
CA TYR A 70 -2.34 -4.56 -3.96
C TYR A 70 -3.49 -5.46 -4.42
N ASP A 71 -3.59 -6.66 -3.87
CA ASP A 71 -4.65 -7.59 -4.25
C ASP A 71 -6.04 -7.04 -3.90
N THR A 72 -6.17 -6.37 -2.76
CA THR A 72 -7.42 -5.74 -2.36
C THR A 72 -7.79 -4.58 -3.29
N MET A 73 -6.80 -3.77 -3.70
CA MET A 73 -7.01 -2.73 -4.70
C MET A 73 -7.53 -3.30 -6.02
N THR A 74 -6.92 -4.38 -6.48
CA THR A 74 -7.31 -5.04 -7.73
C THR A 74 -8.68 -5.70 -7.62
N TYR A 75 -8.98 -6.28 -6.47
CA TYR A 75 -10.26 -6.94 -6.19
C TYR A 75 -11.43 -5.95 -6.14
N SER A 76 -11.18 -4.72 -5.69
CA SER A 76 -12.22 -3.70 -5.56
C SER A 76 -12.83 -3.35 -6.92
N PRO A 77 -14.16 -3.21 -7.01
CA PRO A 77 -14.81 -2.71 -8.22
C PRO A 77 -14.57 -1.23 -8.47
N CYS A 78 -14.13 -0.49 -7.44
CA CYS A 78 -13.85 0.94 -7.56
C CYS A 78 -12.52 1.16 -8.29
N ASP A 79 -12.43 2.22 -9.08
CA ASP A 79 -11.13 2.74 -9.49
C ASP A 79 -10.41 3.30 -8.28
N ILE A 80 -9.11 3.04 -8.19
CA ILE A 80 -8.30 3.55 -7.09
C ILE A 80 -7.25 4.50 -7.65
N ALA A 81 -7.45 5.78 -7.41
CA ALA A 81 -6.48 6.80 -7.75
C ALA A 81 -5.36 6.81 -6.71
N THR A 82 -4.12 6.83 -7.16
CA THR A 82 -2.97 6.86 -6.25
C THR A 82 -2.20 8.16 -6.40
N TYR A 83 -1.73 8.69 -5.26
CA TYR A 83 -1.04 9.97 -5.20
C TYR A 83 0.24 9.81 -4.39
N ALA A 84 1.39 10.03 -5.02
CA ALA A 84 2.66 10.07 -4.31
C ALA A 84 2.82 11.44 -3.65
N MET A 85 3.15 11.45 -2.36
CA MET A 85 3.51 12.64 -1.62
C MET A 85 4.73 12.33 -0.74
N GLY A 86 5.68 13.25 -0.66
CA GLY A 86 6.91 13.03 0.08
C GLY A 86 7.77 11.94 -0.56
N LEU A 87 7.62 10.71 -0.12
CA LEU A 87 8.40 9.58 -0.61
C LEU A 87 7.50 8.38 -0.92
N ALA A 88 7.61 7.84 -2.12
CA ALA A 88 7.01 6.57 -2.49
C ALA A 88 8.13 5.64 -2.96
N ALA A 89 8.62 4.78 -2.06
CA ALA A 89 9.78 3.94 -2.31
C ALA A 89 9.46 2.47 -2.07
N SER A 90 10.11 1.59 -2.81
CA SER A 90 9.98 0.13 -2.66
C SER A 90 8.52 -0.29 -2.78
N MET A 91 7.95 -0.95 -1.76
CA MET A 91 6.52 -1.32 -1.77
C MET A 91 5.60 -0.11 -1.90
N GLY A 92 5.99 1.06 -1.37
CA GLY A 92 5.24 2.29 -1.58
C GLY A 92 5.16 2.68 -3.06
N GLN A 93 6.28 2.59 -3.77
CA GLN A 93 6.31 2.82 -5.20
C GLN A 93 5.48 1.77 -5.96
N PHE A 94 5.61 0.51 -5.57
CA PHE A 94 4.84 -0.59 -6.19
C PHE A 94 3.33 -0.34 -6.08
N LEU A 95 2.86 0.07 -4.90
CA LEU A 95 1.44 0.38 -4.70
C LEU A 95 0.98 1.61 -5.48
N LEU A 96 1.86 2.61 -5.64
CA LEU A 96 1.57 3.75 -6.50
C LEU A 96 1.28 3.30 -7.93
N THR A 97 2.12 2.41 -8.47
CA THR A 97 1.92 1.88 -9.83
C THR A 97 0.73 0.93 -9.93
N GLY A 98 0.26 0.43 -8.80
CA GLY A 98 -0.95 -0.40 -8.73
C GLY A 98 -2.25 0.38 -8.84
N GLY A 99 -2.20 1.70 -8.85
CA GLY A 99 -3.39 2.52 -9.06
C GLY A 99 -4.00 2.33 -10.44
N THR A 100 -5.25 2.71 -10.58
CA THR A 100 -5.98 2.60 -11.85
C THR A 100 -5.25 3.38 -12.94
N LYS A 101 -5.09 2.76 -14.10
CA LYS A 101 -4.40 3.38 -15.24
C LYS A 101 -5.04 4.73 -15.58
N GLY A 102 -4.22 5.75 -15.70
CA GLY A 102 -4.66 7.12 -15.93
C GLY A 102 -5.01 7.89 -14.67
N LYS A 103 -4.99 7.24 -13.51
CA LYS A 103 -5.31 7.85 -12.21
C LYS A 103 -4.17 7.68 -11.20
N ARG A 104 -2.95 7.80 -11.69
CA ARG A 104 -1.73 7.72 -10.88
C ARG A 104 -1.03 9.06 -10.94
N TYR A 105 -0.84 9.69 -9.79
CA TYR A 105 -0.40 11.07 -9.69
C TYR A 105 0.77 11.22 -8.72
N ALA A 106 1.52 12.28 -8.87
CA ALA A 106 2.59 12.66 -7.94
C ALA A 106 2.48 14.15 -7.65
N LEU A 107 2.59 14.53 -6.39
CA LEU A 107 2.71 15.93 -6.01
C LEU A 107 4.08 16.46 -6.44
N PRO A 108 4.23 17.79 -6.62
CA PRO A 108 5.41 18.34 -7.31
C PRO A 108 6.77 18.01 -6.69
N HIS A 109 6.83 17.79 -5.38
CA HIS A 109 8.09 17.50 -4.69
C HIS A 109 8.17 16.05 -4.22
N ALA A 110 7.27 15.18 -4.68
CA ALA A 110 7.31 13.78 -4.33
C ALA A 110 8.53 13.10 -4.97
N ARG A 111 9.13 12.18 -4.21
CA ARG A 111 10.19 11.30 -4.71
C ARG A 111 9.63 9.91 -4.89
N ILE A 112 9.87 9.35 -6.06
CA ILE A 112 9.43 8.00 -6.39
C ILE A 112 10.70 7.19 -6.65
N MET A 113 10.94 6.17 -5.81
CA MET A 113 12.15 5.37 -5.88
C MET A 113 11.81 3.91 -6.12
N MET A 114 12.26 3.39 -7.23
CA MET A 114 12.14 1.98 -7.56
C MET A 114 13.46 1.28 -7.25
N HIS A 115 13.42 0.29 -6.36
CA HIS A 115 14.56 -0.57 -6.11
C HIS A 115 14.09 -1.99 -5.83
N GLN A 116 14.98 -2.95 -6.01
CA GLN A 116 14.65 -4.35 -5.83
C GLN A 116 14.36 -4.66 -4.37
N PRO A 117 13.41 -5.57 -4.09
CA PRO A 117 13.18 -6.05 -2.73
C PRO A 117 14.46 -6.63 -2.15
N SER A 118 14.64 -6.46 -0.84
CA SER A 118 15.76 -7.04 -0.10
C SER A 118 15.22 -8.02 0.94
N ALA A 119 16.03 -9.03 1.27
CA ALA A 119 15.67 -10.01 2.26
C ALA A 119 16.93 -10.53 2.96
N GLY A 120 16.77 -10.84 4.26
CA GLY A 120 17.77 -11.61 5.00
C GLY A 120 17.48 -13.09 4.89
N VAL A 121 18.52 -13.90 4.87
CA VAL A 121 18.39 -15.36 4.85
C VAL A 121 19.20 -15.97 6.00
N GLY A 122 18.73 -17.11 6.50
CA GLY A 122 19.39 -17.81 7.60
C GLY A 122 18.93 -19.24 7.70
N GLY A 123 19.57 -20.00 8.56
CA GLY A 123 19.28 -21.42 8.78
C GLY A 123 20.27 -22.34 8.07
N THR A 124 19.85 -23.57 7.74
CA THR A 124 20.67 -24.53 7.02
C THR A 124 20.89 -24.12 5.56
N ALA A 125 21.85 -24.74 4.89
CA ALA A 125 22.07 -24.49 3.47
C ALA A 125 20.82 -24.78 2.63
N ALA A 126 20.06 -25.82 2.99
CA ALA A 126 18.81 -26.15 2.30
C ALA A 126 17.75 -25.06 2.53
N ASP A 127 17.63 -24.54 3.76
CA ASP A 127 16.69 -23.48 4.09
C ASP A 127 17.04 -22.19 3.34
N ILE A 128 18.33 -21.84 3.27
CA ILE A 128 18.80 -20.67 2.54
C ILE A 128 18.47 -20.80 1.06
N ALA A 129 18.66 -21.96 0.46
CA ALA A 129 18.33 -22.21 -0.95
C ALA A 129 16.84 -22.00 -1.22
N ILE A 130 15.97 -22.52 -0.35
CA ILE A 130 14.52 -22.36 -0.48
C ILE A 130 14.13 -20.89 -0.35
N GLN A 131 14.67 -20.17 0.63
CA GLN A 131 14.39 -18.75 0.84
C GLN A 131 14.84 -17.91 -0.35
N ALA A 132 16.02 -18.21 -0.90
CA ALA A 132 16.54 -17.50 -2.07
C ALA A 132 15.65 -17.71 -3.29
N GLU A 133 15.14 -18.92 -3.51
CA GLU A 133 14.24 -19.24 -4.61
C GLU A 133 12.92 -18.50 -4.46
N GLN A 134 12.33 -18.50 -3.26
CA GLN A 134 11.10 -17.77 -2.98
C GLN A 134 11.27 -16.25 -3.20
N PHE A 135 12.39 -15.70 -2.77
CA PHE A 135 12.69 -14.28 -2.97
C PHE A 135 12.84 -13.95 -4.46
N ALA A 136 13.53 -14.79 -5.23
CA ALA A 136 13.67 -14.58 -6.67
C ALA A 136 12.33 -14.64 -7.38
N GLN A 137 11.45 -15.54 -6.98
CA GLN A 137 10.09 -15.64 -7.53
C GLN A 137 9.28 -14.37 -7.21
N THR A 138 9.35 -13.88 -5.99
CA THR A 138 8.68 -12.64 -5.58
C THR A 138 9.15 -11.46 -6.44
N LYS A 139 10.44 -11.34 -6.68
CA LYS A 139 10.99 -10.29 -7.56
C LYS A 139 10.41 -10.38 -8.97
N ARG A 140 10.32 -11.57 -9.53
CA ARG A 140 9.76 -11.77 -10.87
C ARG A 140 8.28 -11.38 -10.91
N GLU A 141 7.52 -11.83 -9.93
CA GLU A 141 6.09 -11.52 -9.86
C GLU A 141 5.84 -10.02 -9.76
N MET A 142 6.60 -9.33 -8.92
CA MET A 142 6.47 -7.88 -8.78
C MET A 142 6.85 -7.16 -10.08
N ALA A 143 7.91 -7.59 -10.75
CA ALA A 143 8.32 -7.00 -12.03
C ALA A 143 7.26 -7.16 -13.11
N GLU A 144 6.59 -8.30 -13.15
CA GLU A 144 5.50 -8.55 -14.11
C GLU A 144 4.27 -7.68 -13.84
N LEU A 145 4.01 -7.30 -12.58
CA LEU A 145 2.86 -6.50 -12.20
C LEU A 145 3.06 -5.00 -12.47
N ILE A 146 4.30 -4.53 -12.51
CA ILE A 146 4.60 -3.13 -12.79
C ILE A 146 4.49 -2.84 -14.28
#